data_1340c7c18130488acd7949674be71c59
#
_entry.id   1340c7c18130488acd7949674be71c59
#
_cell.length_a   1.000
_cell.length_b   1.000
_cell.length_c   1.000
_cell.angle_alpha   90.00
_cell.angle_beta   90.00
_cell.angle_gamma   90.00
#
_symmetry.space_group_name_H-M   'P 1'
#
loop_
_entity.id
_entity.type
_entity.pdbx_description
1 polymer ?
#
loop_
_entity_poly.entity_id
_entity_poly.type
_entity_poly.pdbx_seq_one_letter_code
_entity_poly.pdbx_strand_id
1 'polypeptide(L)'
;MTLMSRADILGAADIEFEDIDLGAISGWGTVRVKDLTAKERDKLEQSIVVERVERVKGKQVKTQELKDNVRATFCAACIVDEQLQPIFAKSDIDALGQKSARALDAIFAVIRRRNGIGDEDVEELAGNSATSQDDDSPTE
;
A
#
# COMPACT_ATOMS: atom_id res chain seq x y z
N MET A 1 31.67 -3.90 -16.27
CA MET A 1 30.53 -3.43 -15.47
C MET A 1 30.86 -2.09 -14.83
N THR A 2 29.98 -1.13 -15.01
CA THR A 2 30.21 0.20 -14.45
C THR A 2 29.26 0.39 -13.27
N LEU A 3 29.83 0.78 -12.14
CA LEU A 3 29.03 1.05 -10.96
C LEU A 3 28.47 2.46 -11.04
N MET A 4 27.27 2.64 -10.52
CA MET A 4 26.65 3.95 -10.44
C MET A 4 27.27 4.76 -9.32
N SER A 5 27.45 6.04 -9.57
CA SER A 5 27.93 6.97 -8.55
C SER A 5 26.73 7.45 -7.73
N ARG A 6 27.04 8.16 -6.64
CA ARG A 6 25.99 8.78 -5.83
C ARG A 6 25.14 9.73 -6.68
N ALA A 7 25.78 10.54 -7.51
CA ALA A 7 25.06 11.49 -8.33
C ALA A 7 24.17 10.79 -9.36
N ASP A 8 24.65 9.69 -9.92
CA ASP A 8 23.88 8.92 -10.88
C ASP A 8 22.60 8.39 -10.25
N ILE A 9 22.73 7.86 -9.02
CA ILE A 9 21.57 7.28 -8.32
C ILE A 9 20.56 8.36 -7.96
N LEU A 10 21.04 9.45 -7.37
CA LEU A 10 20.15 10.51 -6.90
C LEU A 10 19.49 11.27 -8.06
N GLY A 11 20.15 11.30 -9.20
CA GLY A 11 19.62 11.97 -10.36
C GLY A 11 18.78 11.11 -11.29
N ALA A 12 18.62 9.81 -10.96
CA ALA A 12 17.90 8.91 -11.84
C ALA A 12 16.41 9.24 -11.87
N ALA A 13 15.84 9.25 -13.08
CA ALA A 13 14.38 9.44 -13.24
C ALA A 13 13.76 8.04 -13.26
N ASP A 14 13.57 7.47 -12.08
CA ASP A 14 13.21 6.08 -11.94
C ASP A 14 11.76 5.84 -11.49
N ILE A 15 10.96 6.90 -11.38
CA ILE A 15 9.54 6.75 -11.04
C ILE A 15 8.75 6.75 -12.34
N GLU A 16 8.12 5.63 -12.63
CA GLU A 16 7.36 5.45 -13.86
C GLU A 16 5.89 5.34 -13.54
N PHE A 17 5.08 5.21 -14.57
CA PHE A 17 3.63 5.13 -14.41
C PHE A 17 3.05 4.15 -15.41
N GLU A 18 1.78 3.82 -15.19
CA GLU A 18 1.03 2.98 -16.11
C GLU A 18 -0.40 3.49 -16.17
N ASP A 19 -0.96 3.52 -17.37
CA ASP A 19 -2.36 3.92 -17.57
C ASP A 19 -3.23 2.68 -17.64
N ILE A 20 -4.36 2.72 -16.95
CA ILE A 20 -5.27 1.59 -16.83
C ILE A 20 -6.63 2.01 -17.39
N ASP A 21 -7.11 1.28 -18.40
CA ASP A 21 -8.42 1.51 -18.96
C ASP A 21 -9.45 0.68 -18.18
N LEU A 22 -10.33 1.35 -17.46
CA LEU A 22 -11.32 0.70 -16.63
C LEU A 22 -12.71 0.71 -17.27
N GLY A 23 -12.81 1.12 -18.52
CA GLY A 23 -14.11 1.22 -19.18
C GLY A 23 -14.88 -0.08 -19.21
N ALA A 24 -14.21 -1.18 -19.50
CA ALA A 24 -14.85 -2.49 -19.59
C ALA A 24 -15.20 -3.08 -18.23
N ILE A 25 -14.52 -2.64 -17.18
CA ILE A 25 -14.69 -3.23 -15.84
C ILE A 25 -15.78 -2.51 -15.06
N SER A 26 -15.79 -1.19 -15.08
CA SER A 26 -16.66 -0.42 -14.21
C SER A 26 -17.27 0.81 -14.87
N GLY A 27 -17.00 1.00 -16.16
CA GLY A 27 -17.47 2.20 -16.83
C GLY A 27 -16.65 3.44 -16.53
N TRP A 28 -15.59 3.33 -15.78
CA TRP A 28 -14.68 4.44 -15.55
C TRP A 28 -13.85 4.66 -16.82
N GLY A 29 -13.23 5.80 -16.93
CA GLY A 29 -12.29 6.01 -18.02
C GLY A 29 -10.93 5.43 -17.68
N THR A 30 -9.90 6.08 -18.19
CA THR A 30 -8.52 5.67 -17.94
C THR A 30 -7.98 6.39 -16.72
N VAL A 31 -7.32 5.66 -15.84
CA VAL A 31 -6.63 6.24 -14.69
C VAL A 31 -5.14 5.97 -14.83
N ARG A 32 -4.34 6.87 -14.29
CA ARG A 32 -2.88 6.71 -14.30
C ARG A 32 -2.41 6.43 -12.89
N VAL A 33 -1.59 5.39 -12.73
CA VAL A 33 -0.96 5.09 -11.46
C VAL A 33 0.54 5.20 -11.61
N LYS A 34 1.19 5.73 -10.58
CA LYS A 34 2.64 5.87 -10.58
C LYS A 34 3.26 4.90 -9.60
N ASP A 35 4.55 4.66 -9.78
CA ASP A 35 5.32 3.89 -8.82
C ASP A 35 5.52 4.72 -7.56
N LEU A 36 5.59 4.06 -6.43
CA LEU A 36 5.82 4.71 -5.16
C LEU A 36 7.31 4.96 -4.96
N THR A 37 7.66 6.11 -4.40
CA THR A 37 9.02 6.28 -3.88
C THR A 37 9.14 5.47 -2.61
N ALA A 38 10.38 5.19 -2.19
CA ALA A 38 10.62 4.45 -0.94
C ALA A 38 9.97 5.16 0.24
N LYS A 39 10.07 6.47 0.28
CA LYS A 39 9.48 7.26 1.36
C LYS A 39 7.96 7.16 1.36
N GLU A 40 7.36 7.23 0.17
CA GLU A 40 5.90 7.11 0.04
C GLU A 40 5.44 5.72 0.48
N ARG A 41 6.19 4.71 0.09
CA ARG A 41 5.84 3.34 0.47
C ARG A 41 5.93 3.14 1.99
N ASP A 42 6.97 3.67 2.61
CA ASP A 42 7.10 3.58 4.06
C ASP A 42 5.93 4.22 4.78
N LYS A 43 5.55 5.42 4.33
CA LYS A 43 4.41 6.11 4.94
C LYS A 43 3.11 5.35 4.72
N LEU A 44 2.94 4.80 3.52
CA LEU A 44 1.74 4.07 3.18
C LEU A 44 1.62 2.82 4.04
N GLU A 45 2.69 2.08 4.20
CA GLU A 45 2.68 0.86 5.02
C GLU A 45 2.33 1.18 6.47
N GLN A 46 2.86 2.29 6.99
CA GLN A 46 2.51 2.70 8.35
C GLN A 46 1.05 3.09 8.47
N SER A 47 0.48 3.68 7.41
CA SER A 47 -0.88 4.22 7.48
C SER A 47 -1.95 3.14 7.38
N ILE A 48 -1.61 1.94 6.91
CA ILE A 48 -2.61 0.89 6.72
C ILE A 48 -2.65 -0.12 7.86
N VAL A 49 -1.85 0.11 8.90
CA VAL A 49 -1.78 -0.79 10.05
C VAL A 49 -2.28 -0.05 11.28
N VAL A 50 -3.08 -0.75 12.08
CA VAL A 50 -3.55 -0.21 13.35
C VAL A 50 -3.07 -1.13 14.46
N GLU A 51 -2.57 -0.53 15.53
CA GLU A 51 -2.13 -1.30 16.70
C GLU A 51 -3.32 -1.49 17.63
N ARG A 52 -3.49 -2.71 18.08
CA ARG A 52 -4.55 -3.03 19.00
C ARG A 52 -3.91 -3.60 20.27
N VAL A 53 -4.35 -3.09 21.42
CA VAL A 53 -3.86 -3.53 22.71
C VAL A 53 -4.99 -4.22 23.44
N GLU A 54 -4.77 -5.44 23.86
CA GLU A 54 -5.77 -6.21 24.62
C GLU A 54 -5.13 -6.75 25.86
N ARG A 55 -5.96 -6.99 26.87
CA ARG A 55 -5.50 -7.66 28.08
C ARG A 55 -5.96 -9.11 28.02
N VAL A 56 -5.00 -10.00 28.04
CA VAL A 56 -5.27 -11.42 28.07
C VAL A 56 -4.55 -11.99 29.28
N LYS A 57 -5.31 -12.54 30.21
CA LYS A 57 -4.76 -13.15 31.42
C LYS A 57 -3.90 -12.17 32.22
N GLY A 58 -4.32 -10.91 32.28
CA GLY A 58 -3.63 -9.89 33.05
C GLY A 58 -2.43 -9.28 32.36
N LYS A 59 -2.10 -9.72 31.16
CA LYS A 59 -0.98 -9.19 30.41
C LYS A 59 -1.47 -8.37 29.24
N GLN A 60 -0.72 -7.32 28.90
CA GLN A 60 -1.00 -6.56 27.70
C GLN A 60 -0.44 -7.30 26.50
N VAL A 61 -1.28 -7.46 25.49
CA VAL A 61 -0.89 -8.08 24.24
C VAL A 61 -1.12 -7.06 23.14
N LYS A 62 -0.08 -6.78 22.36
CA LYS A 62 -0.17 -5.84 21.25
C LYS A 62 -0.20 -6.61 19.94
N THR A 63 -1.19 -6.33 19.14
CA THR A 63 -1.31 -6.91 17.80
C THR A 63 -1.44 -5.79 16.80
N GLN A 64 -1.06 -6.07 15.56
CA GLN A 64 -1.26 -5.14 14.46
C GLN A 64 -2.22 -5.76 13.46
N GLU A 65 -3.15 -4.95 13.02
CA GLU A 65 -4.15 -5.38 12.05
C GLU A 65 -4.22 -4.36 10.94
N LEU A 66 -4.64 -4.80 9.76
CA LEU A 66 -4.84 -3.89 8.65
C LEU A 66 -6.07 -3.04 8.91
N LYS A 67 -5.98 -1.78 8.56
CA LYS A 67 -7.13 -0.89 8.62
C LYS A 67 -8.11 -1.24 7.52
N ASP A 68 -9.33 -0.74 7.67
CA ASP A 68 -10.30 -0.79 6.60
C ASP A 68 -9.83 0.07 5.43
N ASN A 69 -10.35 -0.20 4.27
CA ASN A 69 -10.09 0.61 3.06
C ASN A 69 -8.63 0.55 2.59
N VAL A 70 -7.96 -0.59 2.80
CA VAL A 70 -6.57 -0.73 2.35
C VAL A 70 -6.45 -0.49 0.85
N ARG A 71 -7.36 -1.07 0.05
CA ARG A 71 -7.31 -0.88 -1.40
C ARG A 71 -7.49 0.59 -1.78
N ALA A 72 -8.46 1.25 -1.15
CA ALA A 72 -8.70 2.66 -1.41
C ALA A 72 -7.49 3.51 -1.00
N THR A 73 -6.84 3.14 0.09
CA THR A 73 -5.65 3.85 0.56
C THR A 73 -4.52 3.78 -0.47
N PHE A 74 -4.26 2.59 -1.00
CA PHE A 74 -3.25 2.43 -2.04
C PHE A 74 -3.64 3.18 -3.31
N CYS A 75 -4.90 3.10 -3.69
CA CYS A 75 -5.37 3.79 -4.88
C CYS A 75 -5.21 5.31 -4.73
N ALA A 76 -5.58 5.85 -3.58
CA ALA A 76 -5.45 7.29 -3.34
C ALA A 76 -4.00 7.75 -3.40
N ALA A 77 -3.07 6.90 -2.96
CA ALA A 77 -1.66 7.25 -2.97
C ALA A 77 -1.06 7.19 -4.37
N CYS A 78 -1.57 6.32 -5.22
CA CYS A 78 -0.91 6.03 -6.51
C CYS A 78 -1.60 6.63 -7.72
N ILE A 79 -2.91 6.92 -7.65
CA ILE A 79 -3.60 7.51 -8.80
C ILE A 79 -3.20 8.97 -8.92
N VAL A 80 -2.74 9.35 -10.11
CA VAL A 80 -2.13 10.67 -10.32
C VAL A 80 -2.67 11.31 -11.59
N ASP A 81 -2.37 12.60 -11.73
CA ASP A 81 -2.68 13.37 -12.93
C ASP A 81 -1.53 13.29 -13.94
N GLU A 82 -1.60 14.12 -14.96
CA GLU A 82 -0.59 14.13 -16.02
C GLU A 82 0.79 14.56 -15.53
N GLN A 83 0.85 15.28 -14.43
CA GLN A 83 2.10 15.72 -13.83
C GLN A 83 2.57 14.76 -12.73
N LEU A 84 1.96 13.59 -12.63
CA LEU A 84 2.25 12.58 -11.62
C LEU A 84 1.99 13.06 -10.20
N GLN A 85 1.03 13.98 -10.04
CA GLN A 85 0.63 14.47 -8.72
C GLN A 85 -0.64 13.75 -8.28
N PRO A 86 -0.76 13.41 -6.99
CA PRO A 86 -1.96 12.73 -6.50
C PRO A 86 -3.21 13.55 -6.76
N ILE A 87 -4.29 12.89 -7.18
CA ILE A 87 -5.57 13.56 -7.39
C ILE A 87 -6.51 13.37 -6.22
N PHE A 88 -6.14 12.53 -5.25
CA PHE A 88 -6.95 12.29 -4.05
C PHE A 88 -6.18 12.71 -2.81
N ALA A 89 -6.91 13.25 -1.84
CA ALA A 89 -6.37 13.55 -0.52
C ALA A 89 -6.73 12.41 0.43
N LYS A 90 -6.14 12.42 1.62
CA LYS A 90 -6.47 11.43 2.64
C LYS A 90 -7.95 11.46 2.99
N SER A 91 -8.56 12.65 2.96
CA SER A 91 -9.97 12.79 3.27
C SER A 91 -10.89 12.13 2.23
N ASP A 92 -10.36 11.77 1.07
CA ASP A 92 -11.14 11.13 0.03
C ASP A 92 -11.16 9.61 0.13
N ILE A 93 -10.35 9.03 1.01
CA ILE A 93 -10.19 7.57 1.07
C ILE A 93 -11.51 6.87 1.37
N ASP A 94 -12.29 7.39 2.32
CA ASP A 94 -13.57 6.76 2.63
C ASP A 94 -14.53 6.79 1.46
N ALA A 95 -14.61 7.92 0.77
CA ALA A 95 -15.47 8.03 -0.40
C ALA A 95 -15.00 7.10 -1.52
N LEU A 96 -13.69 7.00 -1.70
CA LEU A 96 -13.12 6.11 -2.70
C LEU A 96 -13.43 4.64 -2.37
N GLY A 97 -13.42 4.31 -1.08
CA GLY A 97 -13.76 2.97 -0.62
C GLY A 97 -15.21 2.58 -0.90
N GLN A 98 -16.08 3.55 -1.18
CA GLN A 98 -17.48 3.28 -1.53
C GLN A 98 -17.66 2.99 -3.02
N LYS A 99 -16.59 3.03 -3.79
CA LYS A 99 -16.68 2.79 -5.23
C LYS A 99 -16.57 1.31 -5.55
N SER A 100 -16.64 0.98 -6.81
CA SER A 100 -16.65 -0.41 -7.29
C SER A 100 -15.43 -1.19 -6.79
N ALA A 101 -15.67 -2.31 -6.13
CA ALA A 101 -14.59 -3.18 -5.70
C ALA A 101 -13.81 -3.71 -6.90
N ARG A 102 -14.50 -3.99 -8.02
CA ARG A 102 -13.83 -4.48 -9.22
C ARG A 102 -12.86 -3.45 -9.78
N ALA A 103 -13.28 -2.17 -9.78
CA ALA A 103 -12.41 -1.11 -10.26
C ALA A 103 -11.19 -0.95 -9.36
N LEU A 104 -11.41 -0.89 -8.05
CA LEU A 104 -10.30 -0.74 -7.12
C LEU A 104 -9.38 -1.95 -7.12
N ASP A 105 -9.94 -3.16 -7.27
CA ASP A 105 -9.12 -4.36 -7.37
C ASP A 105 -8.23 -4.34 -8.61
N ALA A 106 -8.77 -3.89 -9.73
CA ALA A 106 -7.99 -3.82 -10.96
C ALA A 106 -6.83 -2.84 -10.81
N ILE A 107 -7.09 -1.70 -10.19
CA ILE A 107 -6.06 -0.69 -9.96
C ILE A 107 -5.03 -1.22 -8.96
N PHE A 108 -5.51 -1.81 -7.87
CA PHE A 108 -4.64 -2.33 -6.83
C PHE A 108 -3.72 -3.43 -7.36
N ALA A 109 -4.23 -4.28 -8.27
CA ALA A 109 -3.41 -5.33 -8.87
C ALA A 109 -2.23 -4.74 -9.63
N VAL A 110 -2.46 -3.65 -10.36
CA VAL A 110 -1.38 -2.98 -11.10
C VAL A 110 -0.40 -2.35 -10.12
N ILE A 111 -0.91 -1.69 -9.08
CA ILE A 111 -0.06 -1.07 -8.07
C ILE A 111 0.85 -2.11 -7.43
N ARG A 112 0.30 -3.26 -7.04
CA ARG A 112 1.09 -4.32 -6.40
C ARG A 112 2.16 -4.86 -7.34
N ARG A 113 1.79 -5.10 -8.59
CA ARG A 113 2.75 -5.63 -9.58
C ARG A 113 3.89 -4.67 -9.80
N ARG A 114 3.57 -3.39 -9.98
CA ARG A 114 4.59 -2.40 -10.28
C ARG A 114 5.52 -2.12 -9.10
N ASN A 115 5.01 -2.26 -7.88
CA ASN A 115 5.80 -1.97 -6.69
C ASN A 115 6.32 -3.23 -6.00
N GLY A 116 6.13 -4.38 -6.61
CA GLY A 116 6.64 -5.63 -6.05
C GLY A 116 5.97 -6.02 -4.74
N ILE A 117 4.69 -5.69 -4.59
CA ILE A 117 3.93 -6.01 -3.38
C ILE A 117 3.06 -7.21 -3.70
N GLY A 118 3.36 -8.36 -3.11
CA GLY A 118 2.54 -9.55 -3.28
C GLY A 118 1.44 -9.60 -2.22
N ASP A 119 0.54 -10.56 -2.38
CA ASP A 119 -0.50 -10.79 -1.37
C ASP A 119 0.12 -11.11 -0.02
N GLU A 120 1.22 -11.85 -0.04
CA GLU A 120 1.91 -12.23 1.18
C GLU A 120 2.45 -11.02 1.92
N ASP A 121 2.92 -10.02 1.18
CA ASP A 121 3.50 -8.82 1.79
C ASP A 121 2.46 -8.05 2.57
N VAL A 122 1.25 -7.96 2.04
CA VAL A 122 0.17 -7.25 2.71
C VAL A 122 -0.21 -7.98 4.00
N GLU A 123 -0.28 -9.30 3.93
CA GLU A 123 -0.62 -10.10 5.10
C GLU A 123 0.47 -10.04 6.16
N GLU A 124 1.73 -9.99 5.73
CA GLU A 124 2.84 -9.95 6.67
C GLU A 124 2.87 -8.68 7.50
N LEU A 125 2.36 -7.58 6.95
CA LEU A 125 2.33 -6.33 7.70
C LEU A 125 1.56 -6.48 9.01
N ALA A 126 0.47 -7.25 8.99
CA ALA A 126 -0.28 -7.51 10.20
C ALA A 126 0.21 -8.78 10.89
N GLY A 127 0.58 -9.78 10.09
CA GLY A 127 0.93 -11.08 10.62
C GLY A 127 2.23 -11.11 11.41
N ASN A 128 3.21 -10.33 11.00
CA ASN A 128 4.51 -10.34 11.66
C ASN A 128 4.42 -9.96 13.12
N SER A 129 3.56 -9.03 13.45
CA SER A 129 3.43 -8.61 14.84
C SER A 129 2.81 -9.70 15.69
N ALA A 130 1.87 -10.43 15.14
CA ALA A 130 1.29 -11.55 15.84
C ALA A 130 2.31 -12.67 16.03
N THR A 131 3.13 -12.88 15.00
CA THR A 131 4.17 -13.90 15.07
C THR A 131 5.17 -13.59 16.15
N SER A 132 5.50 -12.33 16.31
CA SER A 132 6.44 -11.95 17.36
C SER A 132 5.96 -12.34 18.73
N GLN A 133 4.67 -12.33 18.93
CA GLN A 133 4.11 -12.72 20.20
C GLN A 133 4.22 -14.22 20.43
N ASP A 134 4.12 -14.95 19.36
CA ASP A 134 4.26 -16.39 19.47
C ASP A 134 5.66 -16.77 19.91
N ASP A 135 6.63 -15.96 19.56
CA ASP A 135 8.00 -16.23 19.95
C ASP A 135 8.19 -16.18 21.44
N ASP A 136 7.33 -15.49 22.13
CA ASP A 136 7.41 -15.40 23.55
C ASP A 136 6.95 -16.65 24.24
N SER A 137 6.35 -17.46 23.49
CA SER A 137 5.91 -18.67 24.13
C SER A 137 7.10 -19.46 24.45
N PRO A 138 7.28 -19.93 25.31
CA PRO A 138 8.18 -20.51 25.69
C PRO A 138 8.60 -21.36 25.82
N THR A 139 8.91 -21.69 25.94
CA THR A 139 9.42 -22.48 25.81
C THR A 139 9.74 -23.09 26.74
N GLU A 140 9.74 -23.34 27.22
CA GLU A 140 10.05 -24.00 27.83
C GLU A 140 10.04 -24.49 28.36
#